data_db2a04055245cbbf9fcbf9fd85183e1c
#
_entry.id   db2a04055245cbbf9fcbf9fd85183e1c
#
_cell.length_a   1.000
_cell.length_b   1.000
_cell.length_c   1.000
_cell.angle_alpha   90.00
_cell.angle_beta   90.00
_cell.angle_gamma   90.00
#
_symmetry.space_group_name_H-M   'P 1'
#
loop_
_entity.id
_entity.type
_entity.pdbx_description
1 polymer ?
#
loop_
_entity_poly.entity_id
_entity_poly.type
_entity_poly.pdbx_seq_one_letter_code
_entity_poly.pdbx_strand_id
1 'polypeptide(L)'
;MQLFRDTEDTELFRTPKGDLHVVLVAGSNGWWNYRHQADVAHAYQLMRRNGVPEEKIIVMMFDDVACYPDNPYRGQLFNRPDGKDVYAGLKIDYYGSSVTPENFLNVLQGNAENVTGGNGRVVDSKPDDRIFVYFTDHGGYGLIAFPDDVLTVEDLNTALVDMHRRKRYDRFVFYMEACESGSMFQAVLNKDLKIYAVTAANALESSWGTYCDNDMNLPCLGDLFSVNWMQDTERHGINKETLQKQFKNVKALTNLSHVMHYGDLKLAREPISWFEGGNEKKMIAPMFSNADTYEEQHPKVSWPSRDIELMHLQKLMNTAKNAQVSKTLEQKIARIHEDRRIIEALFNSLVANLLANANDSAIEDLKCHNDVVKAFDSICIDLNKVIVFNYQDMTNINASLINS
;
A
#
# COMPACT_ATOMS: atom_id res chain seq x y z
N MET A 1 -27.31 31.70 -11.71
CA MET A 1 -26.01 31.18 -11.26
C MET A 1 -26.09 30.33 -9.99
N GLN A 2 -27.19 30.30 -9.29
CA GLN A 2 -27.42 29.50 -8.06
C GLN A 2 -28.01 28.11 -8.35
N LEU A 3 -28.82 27.98 -9.39
CA LEU A 3 -29.48 26.72 -9.78
C LEU A 3 -28.55 25.59 -10.26
N PHE A 4 -27.33 25.90 -10.73
CA PHE A 4 -26.35 24.87 -11.16
C PHE A 4 -25.46 24.32 -10.01
N ARG A 5 -25.35 25.04 -8.88
CA ARG A 5 -24.62 24.55 -7.70
C ARG A 5 -25.41 23.51 -6.91
N ASP A 6 -26.74 23.64 -6.86
CA ASP A 6 -27.61 22.73 -6.08
C ASP A 6 -27.77 21.35 -6.73
N THR A 7 -27.53 21.22 -8.05
CA THR A 7 -27.65 19.94 -8.76
C THR A 7 -26.40 19.07 -8.61
N GLU A 8 -25.19 19.66 -8.57
CA GLU A 8 -23.94 18.91 -8.33
C GLU A 8 -23.84 18.40 -6.88
N ASP A 9 -24.28 19.20 -5.91
CA ASP A 9 -24.27 18.78 -4.48
C ASP A 9 -25.34 17.69 -4.19
N THR A 10 -26.45 17.66 -4.91
CA THR A 10 -27.48 16.60 -4.75
C THR A 10 -27.07 15.25 -5.35
N GLU A 11 -26.21 15.22 -6.36
CA GLU A 11 -25.67 13.96 -6.89
C GLU A 11 -24.65 13.31 -5.96
N LEU A 12 -23.80 14.12 -5.29
CA LEU A 12 -22.77 13.66 -4.36
C LEU A 12 -23.32 12.89 -3.16
N PHE A 13 -24.49 13.26 -2.65
CA PHE A 13 -25.09 12.62 -1.45
C PHE A 13 -26.15 11.56 -1.78
N ARG A 14 -26.28 11.20 -3.05
CA ARG A 14 -27.21 10.15 -3.44
C ARG A 14 -26.64 8.79 -3.03
N THR A 15 -27.37 8.05 -2.18
CA THR A 15 -27.01 6.68 -1.80
C THR A 15 -26.67 5.86 -3.05
N PRO A 16 -25.49 5.25 -3.11
CA PRO A 16 -25.08 4.46 -4.25
C PRO A 16 -26.05 3.32 -4.53
N LYS A 17 -26.38 3.10 -5.79
CA LYS A 17 -27.28 2.02 -6.22
C LYS A 17 -26.55 0.73 -6.54
N GLY A 18 -25.30 0.85 -7.00
CA GLY A 18 -24.49 -0.27 -7.45
C GLY A 18 -23.79 -1.00 -6.31
N ASP A 19 -23.12 -2.08 -6.66
CA ASP A 19 -22.34 -2.90 -5.77
C ASP A 19 -21.00 -2.23 -5.38
N LEU A 20 -20.42 -2.70 -4.28
CA LEU A 20 -19.04 -2.40 -3.91
C LEU A 20 -18.13 -3.54 -4.33
N HIS A 21 -17.08 -3.25 -5.09
CA HIS A 21 -15.99 -4.16 -5.41
C HIS A 21 -14.74 -3.74 -4.64
N VAL A 22 -14.05 -4.68 -4.06
CA VAL A 22 -12.86 -4.47 -3.24
C VAL A 22 -11.67 -5.23 -3.81
N VAL A 23 -10.53 -4.58 -3.96
CA VAL A 23 -9.26 -5.21 -4.34
C VAL A 23 -8.21 -4.89 -3.28
N LEU A 24 -7.63 -5.94 -2.69
CA LEU A 24 -6.64 -5.85 -1.62
C LEU A 24 -5.34 -6.48 -2.11
N VAL A 25 -4.24 -5.72 -2.08
CA VAL A 25 -2.96 -6.14 -2.67
C VAL A 25 -1.82 -5.95 -1.69
N ALA A 26 -1.10 -7.04 -1.40
CA ALA A 26 0.24 -7.01 -0.81
C ALA A 26 1.26 -7.32 -1.92
N GLY A 27 2.04 -6.33 -2.32
CA GLY A 27 2.95 -6.43 -3.46
C GLY A 27 4.26 -7.16 -3.16
N SER A 28 4.55 -7.51 -1.90
CA SER A 28 5.85 -8.07 -1.51
C SER A 28 5.79 -9.52 -1.07
N ASN A 29 6.97 -10.13 -0.98
CA ASN A 29 7.21 -11.43 -0.41
C ASN A 29 8.36 -11.39 0.61
N GLY A 30 8.60 -12.51 1.30
CA GLY A 30 9.71 -12.68 2.23
C GLY A 30 9.44 -12.19 3.65
N TRP A 31 10.22 -12.74 4.59
CA TRP A 31 9.99 -12.61 6.03
C TRP A 31 9.97 -11.17 6.55
N TRP A 32 10.87 -10.33 6.04
CA TRP A 32 11.00 -8.93 6.47
C TRP A 32 9.86 -8.02 5.97
N ASN A 33 9.04 -8.52 5.04
CA ASN A 33 7.85 -7.89 4.48
C ASN A 33 6.54 -8.46 5.07
N TYR A 34 6.64 -9.19 6.20
CA TYR A 34 5.53 -9.78 6.94
C TYR A 34 4.31 -8.85 7.06
N ARG A 35 4.55 -7.60 7.38
CA ARG A 35 3.54 -6.57 7.66
C ARG A 35 2.56 -6.34 6.50
N HIS A 36 3.02 -6.37 5.25
CA HIS A 36 2.17 -6.12 4.08
C HIS A 36 1.09 -7.21 3.92
N GLN A 37 1.46 -8.47 4.09
CA GLN A 37 0.49 -9.57 4.04
C GLN A 37 -0.43 -9.58 5.26
N ALA A 38 0.07 -9.19 6.44
CA ALA A 38 -0.75 -9.03 7.64
C ALA A 38 -1.75 -7.87 7.53
N ASP A 39 -1.36 -6.75 6.91
CA ASP A 39 -2.24 -5.61 6.63
C ASP A 39 -3.36 -6.00 5.66
N VAL A 40 -3.06 -6.69 4.56
CA VAL A 40 -4.07 -7.18 3.62
C VAL A 40 -5.01 -8.18 4.28
N ALA A 41 -4.48 -9.11 5.08
CA ALA A 41 -5.30 -10.07 5.81
C ALA A 41 -6.26 -9.36 6.79
N HIS A 42 -5.79 -8.34 7.51
CA HIS A 42 -6.64 -7.54 8.41
C HIS A 42 -7.69 -6.74 7.61
N ALA A 43 -7.31 -6.08 6.52
CA ALA A 43 -8.24 -5.37 5.65
C ALA A 43 -9.35 -6.30 5.11
N TYR A 44 -9.00 -7.53 4.71
CA TYR A 44 -9.98 -8.55 4.31
C TYR A 44 -10.97 -8.86 5.44
N GLN A 45 -10.47 -9.13 6.66
CA GLN A 45 -11.34 -9.40 7.80
C GLN A 45 -12.25 -8.21 8.12
N LEU A 46 -11.73 -7.00 8.04
CA LEU A 46 -12.49 -5.76 8.23
C LEU A 46 -13.63 -5.65 7.23
N MET A 47 -13.34 -5.78 5.93
CA MET A 47 -14.36 -5.71 4.86
C MET A 47 -15.43 -6.78 5.02
N ARG A 48 -15.03 -8.03 5.33
CA ARG A 48 -15.97 -9.12 5.58
C ARG A 48 -16.88 -8.85 6.78
N ARG A 49 -16.34 -8.32 7.88
CA ARG A 49 -17.09 -7.96 9.09
C ARG A 49 -18.06 -6.81 8.84
N ASN A 50 -17.67 -5.88 8.00
CA ASN A 50 -18.53 -4.76 7.57
C ASN A 50 -19.60 -5.17 6.54
N GLY A 51 -19.68 -6.47 6.22
CA GLY A 51 -20.74 -7.05 5.40
C GLY A 51 -20.50 -6.99 3.88
N VAL A 52 -19.25 -6.74 3.44
CA VAL A 52 -18.89 -6.91 2.04
C VAL A 52 -18.95 -8.40 1.68
N PRO A 53 -19.69 -8.80 0.64
CA PRO A 53 -19.75 -10.17 0.19
C PRO A 53 -18.36 -10.65 -0.27
N GLU A 54 -18.02 -11.90 0.04
CA GLU A 54 -16.71 -12.47 -0.29
C GLU A 54 -16.44 -12.47 -1.79
N GLU A 55 -17.46 -12.74 -2.58
CA GLU A 55 -17.41 -12.70 -4.04
C GLU A 55 -17.14 -11.30 -4.63
N LYS A 56 -17.21 -10.26 -3.80
CA LYS A 56 -16.89 -8.89 -4.17
C LYS A 56 -15.50 -8.43 -3.71
N ILE A 57 -14.77 -9.29 -3.02
CA ILE A 57 -13.39 -9.04 -2.57
C ILE A 57 -12.43 -9.88 -3.39
N ILE A 58 -11.42 -9.26 -3.97
CA ILE A 58 -10.30 -9.92 -4.66
C ILE A 58 -9.04 -9.64 -3.85
N VAL A 59 -8.30 -10.69 -3.52
CA VAL A 59 -7.06 -10.61 -2.75
C VAL A 59 -5.88 -11.08 -3.60
N MET A 60 -4.85 -10.25 -3.65
CA MET A 60 -3.57 -10.56 -4.28
C MET A 60 -2.47 -10.44 -3.23
N MET A 61 -1.81 -11.53 -2.87
CA MET A 61 -0.65 -11.55 -1.97
C MET A 61 0.20 -12.81 -2.20
N PHE A 62 1.50 -12.73 -1.97
CA PHE A 62 2.42 -13.84 -2.27
C PHE A 62 2.16 -15.10 -1.44
N ASP A 63 1.65 -14.93 -0.22
CA ASP A 63 1.23 -16.02 0.69
C ASP A 63 2.38 -16.90 1.20
N ASP A 64 3.52 -16.33 1.49
CA ASP A 64 4.69 -17.04 2.01
C ASP A 64 4.95 -16.85 3.51
N VAL A 65 4.49 -15.73 4.11
CA VAL A 65 4.90 -15.36 5.48
C VAL A 65 4.12 -16.09 6.56
N ALA A 66 2.86 -16.47 6.33
CA ALA A 66 2.09 -17.25 7.30
C ALA A 66 2.74 -18.62 7.60
N CYS A 67 3.28 -19.27 6.58
CA CYS A 67 3.96 -20.56 6.69
C CYS A 67 5.49 -20.46 6.62
N TYR A 68 6.05 -19.25 6.77
CA TYR A 68 7.49 -19.05 6.72
C TYR A 68 8.22 -19.87 7.79
N PRO A 69 9.43 -20.44 7.49
CA PRO A 69 10.15 -21.27 8.46
C PRO A 69 10.43 -20.59 9.81
N ASP A 70 10.66 -19.27 9.80
CA ASP A 70 10.94 -18.48 11.00
C ASP A 70 9.67 -17.98 11.72
N ASN A 71 8.47 -18.27 11.18
CA ASN A 71 7.21 -17.90 11.85
C ASN A 71 6.93 -18.85 13.03
N PRO A 72 7.03 -18.38 14.30
CA PRO A 72 6.76 -19.21 15.48
C PRO A 72 5.27 -19.58 15.60
N TYR A 73 4.40 -18.89 14.90
CA TYR A 73 2.94 -19.11 14.85
C TYR A 73 2.53 -19.61 13.46
N ARG A 74 3.09 -20.73 13.05
CA ARG A 74 2.93 -21.26 11.70
C ARG A 74 1.46 -21.37 11.27
N GLY A 75 1.14 -20.76 10.12
CA GLY A 75 -0.23 -20.71 9.57
C GLY A 75 -1.10 -19.60 10.14
N GLN A 76 -0.50 -18.65 10.86
CA GLN A 76 -1.19 -17.49 11.43
C GLN A 76 -0.48 -16.19 11.08
N LEU A 77 -1.25 -15.11 10.99
CA LEU A 77 -0.75 -13.75 10.85
C LEU A 77 -1.39 -12.84 11.90
N PHE A 78 -0.60 -11.90 12.41
CA PHE A 78 -1.04 -10.94 13.41
C PHE A 78 -0.71 -9.53 12.91
N ASN A 79 -1.70 -8.64 12.91
CA ASN A 79 -1.52 -7.23 12.55
C ASN A 79 -1.44 -6.32 13.77
N ARG A 80 -1.57 -6.91 14.95
CA ARG A 80 -1.44 -6.28 16.27
C ARG A 80 -0.92 -7.28 17.31
N PRO A 81 -0.22 -6.80 18.37
CA PRO A 81 0.33 -7.68 19.41
C PRO A 81 -0.71 -8.34 20.34
N ASP A 82 -2.01 -8.12 20.16
CA ASP A 82 -3.06 -8.74 20.99
C ASP A 82 -3.36 -10.21 20.66
N GLY A 83 -2.62 -10.78 19.71
CA GLY A 83 -2.66 -12.21 19.42
C GLY A 83 -3.84 -12.69 18.58
N LYS A 84 -4.63 -11.82 17.97
CA LYS A 84 -5.71 -12.23 17.08
C LYS A 84 -5.18 -12.53 15.67
N ASP A 85 -5.40 -13.78 15.25
CA ASP A 85 -5.05 -14.24 13.91
C ASP A 85 -5.95 -13.62 12.84
N VAL A 86 -5.35 -12.89 11.89
CA VAL A 86 -6.05 -12.27 10.76
C VAL A 86 -6.02 -13.15 9.50
N TYR A 87 -5.21 -14.21 9.48
CA TYR A 87 -5.06 -15.11 8.33
C TYR A 87 -6.21 -16.13 8.21
N ALA A 88 -6.76 -16.55 9.34
CA ALA A 88 -7.79 -17.57 9.36
C ALA A 88 -9.01 -17.23 8.50
N GLY A 89 -9.30 -18.08 7.51
CA GLY A 89 -10.42 -17.89 6.60
C GLY A 89 -10.20 -16.87 5.48
N LEU A 90 -9.00 -16.31 5.36
CA LEU A 90 -8.61 -15.48 4.22
C LEU A 90 -8.68 -16.27 2.92
N LYS A 91 -9.31 -15.69 1.89
CA LYS A 91 -9.33 -16.25 0.54
C LYS A 91 -8.47 -15.42 -0.38
N ILE A 92 -7.48 -16.04 -0.97
CA ILE A 92 -6.51 -15.43 -1.85
C ILE A 92 -6.83 -15.83 -3.27
N ASP A 93 -6.95 -14.84 -4.16
CA ASP A 93 -7.30 -15.05 -5.57
C ASP A 93 -6.04 -15.17 -6.44
N TYR A 94 -5.03 -14.38 -6.15
CA TYR A 94 -3.73 -14.40 -6.84
C TYR A 94 -2.61 -14.54 -5.80
N TYR A 95 -1.76 -15.56 -5.96
CA TYR A 95 -0.68 -15.87 -5.02
C TYR A 95 0.62 -16.23 -5.73
N GLY A 96 1.74 -16.21 -5.01
CA GLY A 96 3.07 -16.49 -5.57
C GLY A 96 3.37 -15.62 -6.77
N SER A 97 3.90 -16.20 -7.82
CA SER A 97 4.28 -15.53 -9.08
C SER A 97 3.12 -14.93 -9.89
N SER A 98 1.86 -15.13 -9.46
CA SER A 98 0.72 -14.46 -10.10
C SER A 98 0.44 -13.06 -9.52
N VAL A 99 1.17 -12.64 -8.49
CA VAL A 99 1.10 -11.29 -7.95
C VAL A 99 2.02 -10.38 -8.76
N THR A 100 1.50 -9.83 -9.84
CA THR A 100 2.26 -9.01 -10.80
C THR A 100 1.55 -7.70 -11.12
N PRO A 101 2.28 -6.65 -11.55
CA PRO A 101 1.67 -5.40 -12.03
C PRO A 101 0.63 -5.64 -13.13
N GLU A 102 0.95 -6.50 -14.09
CA GLU A 102 0.07 -6.79 -15.22
C GLU A 102 -1.24 -7.44 -14.74
N ASN A 103 -1.17 -8.46 -13.88
CA ASN A 103 -2.37 -9.07 -13.30
C ASN A 103 -3.18 -8.07 -12.48
N PHE A 104 -2.53 -7.22 -11.68
CA PHE A 104 -3.22 -6.18 -10.92
C PHE A 104 -4.00 -5.23 -11.82
N LEU A 105 -3.37 -4.72 -12.88
CA LEU A 105 -4.05 -3.83 -13.82
C LEU A 105 -5.19 -4.54 -14.58
N ASN A 106 -5.00 -5.79 -15.00
CA ASN A 106 -6.03 -6.59 -15.67
C ASN A 106 -7.20 -6.93 -14.73
N VAL A 107 -6.90 -7.24 -13.46
CA VAL A 107 -7.92 -7.44 -12.41
C VAL A 107 -8.78 -6.19 -12.24
N LEU A 108 -8.16 -5.02 -12.08
CA LEU A 108 -8.88 -3.75 -11.91
C LEU A 108 -9.76 -3.43 -13.12
N GLN A 109 -9.23 -3.61 -14.32
CA GLN A 109 -9.91 -3.27 -15.57
C GLN A 109 -10.98 -4.29 -15.98
N GLY A 110 -11.05 -5.44 -15.31
CA GLY A 110 -12.00 -6.52 -15.64
C GLY A 110 -11.63 -7.31 -16.89
N ASN A 111 -10.33 -7.42 -17.22
CA ASN A 111 -9.81 -8.11 -18.41
C ASN A 111 -9.47 -9.57 -18.07
N ALA A 112 -10.49 -10.41 -17.87
CA ALA A 112 -10.33 -11.80 -17.44
C ALA A 112 -9.49 -12.65 -18.41
N GLU A 113 -9.51 -12.34 -19.70
CA GLU A 113 -8.74 -13.04 -20.73
C GLU A 113 -7.23 -12.78 -20.68
N ASN A 114 -6.80 -11.73 -19.98
CA ASN A 114 -5.41 -11.31 -19.92
C ASN A 114 -4.72 -11.64 -18.58
N VAL A 115 -5.46 -12.13 -17.57
CA VAL A 115 -4.85 -12.54 -16.30
C VAL A 115 -4.18 -13.90 -16.42
N THR A 116 -3.08 -14.08 -15.72
CA THR A 116 -2.31 -15.32 -15.70
C THR A 116 -2.18 -15.87 -14.28
N GLY A 117 -2.39 -17.18 -14.11
CA GLY A 117 -2.40 -17.79 -12.78
C GLY A 117 -3.58 -17.37 -11.92
N GLY A 118 -3.49 -17.64 -10.61
CA GLY A 118 -4.58 -17.36 -9.68
C GLY A 118 -5.86 -18.15 -10.03
N ASN A 119 -7.01 -17.61 -9.62
CA ASN A 119 -8.31 -18.22 -9.92
C ASN A 119 -9.07 -17.51 -11.07
N GLY A 120 -8.47 -16.52 -11.70
CA GLY A 120 -9.02 -15.81 -12.86
C GLY A 120 -10.10 -14.77 -12.55
N ARG A 121 -10.40 -14.50 -11.27
CA ARG A 121 -11.39 -13.46 -10.89
C ARG A 121 -10.88 -12.06 -11.18
N VAL A 122 -11.75 -11.23 -11.73
CA VAL A 122 -11.49 -9.82 -12.00
C VAL A 122 -12.64 -8.96 -11.49
N VAL A 123 -12.43 -7.65 -11.41
CA VAL A 123 -13.48 -6.70 -11.06
C VAL A 123 -14.52 -6.65 -12.18
N ASP A 124 -15.68 -7.26 -11.97
CA ASP A 124 -16.83 -7.20 -12.88
C ASP A 124 -17.79 -6.07 -12.48
N SER A 125 -17.28 -4.84 -12.55
CA SER A 125 -18.02 -3.64 -12.16
C SER A 125 -18.81 -3.01 -13.31
N LYS A 126 -19.91 -2.33 -12.95
CA LYS A 126 -20.83 -1.63 -13.82
C LYS A 126 -20.74 -0.10 -13.61
N PRO A 127 -21.32 0.72 -14.48
CA PRO A 127 -21.25 2.18 -14.35
C PRO A 127 -21.75 2.77 -13.04
N ASP A 128 -22.67 2.09 -12.32
CA ASP A 128 -23.23 2.55 -11.05
C ASP A 128 -22.49 1.97 -9.82
N ASP A 129 -21.48 1.10 -10.03
CA ASP A 129 -20.75 0.42 -8.98
C ASP A 129 -19.64 1.30 -8.39
N ARG A 130 -19.19 0.91 -7.20
CA ARG A 130 -18.07 1.53 -6.48
C ARG A 130 -16.92 0.57 -6.41
N ILE A 131 -15.71 1.11 -6.43
CA ILE A 131 -14.49 0.33 -6.28
C ILE A 131 -13.70 0.89 -5.10
N PHE A 132 -13.22 0.02 -4.25
CA PHE A 132 -12.22 0.31 -3.23
C PHE A 132 -10.97 -0.53 -3.49
N VAL A 133 -9.83 0.13 -3.58
CA VAL A 133 -8.54 -0.53 -3.71
C VAL A 133 -7.68 -0.18 -2.51
N TYR A 134 -7.07 -1.18 -1.90
CA TYR A 134 -6.01 -1.03 -0.93
C TYR A 134 -4.78 -1.77 -1.41
N PHE A 135 -3.68 -1.04 -1.49
CA PHE A 135 -2.36 -1.55 -1.89
C PHE A 135 -1.35 -1.27 -0.78
N THR A 136 -0.52 -2.24 -0.45
CA THR A 136 0.58 -2.09 0.51
C THR A 136 1.83 -2.80 0.04
N ASP A 137 2.94 -2.06 -0.05
CA ASP A 137 4.28 -2.56 -0.33
C ASP A 137 5.34 -1.45 -0.19
N HIS A 138 6.53 -1.71 -0.74
CA HIS A 138 7.56 -0.73 -0.99
C HIS A 138 7.19 0.18 -2.18
N GLY A 139 7.80 1.35 -2.22
CA GLY A 139 7.65 2.28 -3.31
C GLY A 139 8.90 3.13 -3.51
N GLY A 140 8.94 3.80 -4.62
CA GLY A 140 9.89 4.82 -5.00
C GLY A 140 9.19 5.93 -5.76
N TYR A 141 9.94 6.95 -6.16
CA TYR A 141 9.35 8.08 -6.87
C TYR A 141 8.77 7.67 -8.23
N GLY A 142 7.45 7.76 -8.37
CA GLY A 142 6.73 7.38 -9.59
C GLY A 142 6.61 5.87 -9.85
N LEU A 143 6.81 5.03 -8.82
CA LEU A 143 6.63 3.59 -8.94
C LEU A 143 6.28 2.93 -7.60
N ILE A 144 5.63 1.76 -7.66
CA ILE A 144 5.40 0.86 -6.53
C ILE A 144 5.88 -0.54 -6.87
N ALA A 145 6.33 -1.28 -5.86
CA ALA A 145 6.91 -2.61 -6.04
C ALA A 145 5.83 -3.70 -6.12
N PHE A 146 6.20 -4.79 -6.79
CA PHE A 146 5.57 -6.10 -6.77
C PHE A 146 6.65 -7.15 -6.50
N PRO A 147 6.34 -8.46 -6.25
CA PRO A 147 7.35 -9.41 -5.80
C PRO A 147 8.59 -9.52 -6.71
N ASP A 148 8.39 -9.43 -8.02
CA ASP A 148 9.46 -9.59 -9.02
C ASP A 148 9.43 -8.47 -10.11
N ASP A 149 8.68 -7.37 -9.91
CA ASP A 149 8.51 -6.32 -10.91
C ASP A 149 8.08 -5.00 -10.25
N VAL A 150 7.94 -3.93 -11.02
CA VAL A 150 7.47 -2.62 -10.55
C VAL A 150 6.31 -2.10 -11.39
N LEU A 151 5.36 -1.43 -10.75
CA LEU A 151 4.28 -0.71 -11.41
C LEU A 151 4.58 0.79 -11.44
N THR A 152 4.66 1.35 -12.64
CA THR A 152 4.92 2.78 -12.81
C THR A 152 3.66 3.62 -12.67
N VAL A 153 3.85 4.91 -12.38
CA VAL A 153 2.76 5.90 -12.32
C VAL A 153 2.04 6.03 -13.67
N GLU A 154 2.74 5.90 -14.81
CA GLU A 154 2.14 5.96 -16.14
C GLU A 154 1.18 4.79 -16.38
N ASP A 155 1.64 3.56 -16.09
CA ASP A 155 0.84 2.36 -16.32
C ASP A 155 -0.42 2.38 -15.43
N LEU A 156 -0.28 2.77 -14.16
CA LEU A 156 -1.42 2.91 -13.26
C LEU A 156 -2.39 3.99 -13.73
N ASN A 157 -1.89 5.19 -14.05
CA ASN A 157 -2.74 6.30 -14.49
C ASN A 157 -3.46 5.97 -15.81
N THR A 158 -2.78 5.31 -16.75
CA THR A 158 -3.37 4.87 -18.02
C THR A 158 -4.54 3.90 -17.77
N ALA A 159 -4.37 2.94 -16.88
CA ALA A 159 -5.44 2.01 -16.50
C ALA A 159 -6.63 2.72 -15.86
N LEU A 160 -6.39 3.65 -14.92
CA LEU A 160 -7.44 4.40 -14.25
C LEU A 160 -8.23 5.31 -15.22
N VAL A 161 -7.54 5.96 -16.16
CA VAL A 161 -8.17 6.77 -17.22
C VAL A 161 -9.01 5.89 -18.15
N ASP A 162 -8.51 4.72 -18.54
CA ASP A 162 -9.26 3.77 -19.38
C ASP A 162 -10.51 3.24 -18.65
N MET A 163 -10.41 2.88 -17.38
CA MET A 163 -11.57 2.47 -16.57
C MET A 163 -12.64 3.55 -16.51
N HIS A 164 -12.25 4.81 -16.31
CA HIS A 164 -13.17 5.94 -16.33
C HIS A 164 -13.82 6.11 -17.70
N ARG A 165 -13.05 6.10 -18.79
CA ARG A 165 -13.55 6.19 -20.17
C ARG A 165 -14.56 5.10 -20.50
N ARG A 166 -14.31 3.87 -20.05
CA ARG A 166 -15.19 2.70 -20.22
C ARG A 166 -16.35 2.66 -19.22
N LYS A 167 -16.46 3.66 -18.33
CA LYS A 167 -17.49 3.74 -17.29
C LYS A 167 -17.55 2.49 -16.43
N ARG A 168 -16.41 2.05 -15.94
CA ARG A 168 -16.30 0.85 -15.11
C ARG A 168 -16.69 1.09 -13.64
N TYR A 169 -17.00 2.32 -13.24
CA TYR A 169 -17.40 2.69 -11.90
C TYR A 169 -18.15 4.03 -11.89
N ASP A 170 -18.94 4.28 -10.83
CA ASP A 170 -19.48 5.59 -10.49
C ASP A 170 -18.47 6.37 -9.62
N ARG A 171 -17.84 5.68 -8.66
CA ARG A 171 -16.90 6.25 -7.67
C ARG A 171 -15.81 5.25 -7.35
N PHE A 172 -14.59 5.77 -7.12
CA PHE A 172 -13.42 4.94 -6.85
C PHE A 172 -12.63 5.54 -5.68
N VAL A 173 -12.25 4.70 -4.71
CA VAL A 173 -11.35 5.07 -3.61
C VAL A 173 -10.12 4.19 -3.67
N PHE A 174 -8.94 4.81 -3.58
CA PHE A 174 -7.65 4.13 -3.58
C PHE A 174 -6.85 4.48 -2.31
N TYR A 175 -6.56 3.51 -1.46
CA TYR A 175 -5.63 3.67 -0.34
C TYR A 175 -4.30 2.99 -0.67
N MET A 176 -3.20 3.75 -0.57
CA MET A 176 -1.87 3.27 -0.93
C MET A 176 -0.88 3.44 0.21
N GLU A 177 -0.42 2.33 0.73
CA GLU A 177 0.69 2.24 1.68
C GLU A 177 1.97 1.94 0.92
N ALA A 178 2.82 2.94 0.77
CA ALA A 178 4.15 2.78 0.21
C ALA A 178 5.03 4.01 0.51
N CYS A 179 6.33 3.85 0.46
CA CYS A 179 7.25 4.97 0.40
C CYS A 179 6.99 5.79 -0.86
N GLU A 180 7.16 7.10 -0.80
CA GLU A 180 6.92 8.05 -1.91
C GLU A 180 5.54 7.88 -2.59
N SER A 181 4.57 7.24 -1.91
CA SER A 181 3.25 6.90 -2.47
C SER A 181 2.50 8.10 -3.05
N GLY A 182 2.73 9.30 -2.53
CA GLY A 182 2.17 10.53 -3.10
C GLY A 182 2.58 10.78 -4.55
N SER A 183 3.76 10.32 -4.98
CA SER A 183 4.26 10.49 -6.35
C SER A 183 3.41 9.75 -7.40
N MET A 184 2.69 8.70 -6.99
CA MET A 184 1.80 7.94 -7.87
C MET A 184 0.54 8.72 -8.28
N PHE A 185 0.20 9.82 -7.57
CA PHE A 185 -1.05 10.55 -7.79
C PHE A 185 -0.88 12.07 -7.92
N GLN A 186 0.15 12.67 -7.29
CA GLN A 186 0.27 14.10 -7.07
C GLN A 186 0.14 14.95 -8.34
N ALA A 187 0.77 14.57 -9.44
CA ALA A 187 0.79 15.37 -10.68
C ALA A 187 -0.12 14.82 -11.78
N VAL A 188 -0.69 13.61 -11.59
CA VAL A 188 -1.30 12.84 -12.68
C VAL A 188 -2.76 12.48 -12.46
N LEU A 189 -3.21 12.32 -11.23
CA LEU A 189 -4.60 11.94 -10.96
C LEU A 189 -5.54 13.12 -11.18
N ASN A 190 -6.22 13.11 -12.33
CA ASN A 190 -7.16 14.17 -12.69
C ASN A 190 -8.41 14.10 -11.78
N LYS A 191 -8.82 15.26 -11.25
CA LYS A 191 -10.01 15.41 -10.39
C LYS A 191 -11.33 14.99 -11.06
N ASP A 192 -11.38 14.97 -12.39
CA ASP A 192 -12.60 14.64 -13.14
C ASP A 192 -12.78 13.13 -13.34
N LEU A 193 -11.82 12.30 -12.89
CA LEU A 193 -11.91 10.84 -12.97
C LEU A 193 -12.82 10.20 -11.91
N LYS A 194 -13.40 10.99 -10.98
CA LYS A 194 -14.20 10.47 -9.85
C LYS A 194 -13.42 9.44 -9.01
N ILE A 195 -12.15 9.69 -8.80
CA ILE A 195 -11.25 8.89 -7.97
C ILE A 195 -10.76 9.74 -6.82
N TYR A 196 -10.85 9.21 -5.60
CA TYR A 196 -10.26 9.75 -4.38
C TYR A 196 -9.14 8.82 -3.91
N ALA A 197 -7.91 9.31 -3.89
CA ALA A 197 -6.75 8.54 -3.44
C ALA A 197 -6.23 9.09 -2.12
N VAL A 198 -5.83 8.21 -1.19
CA VAL A 198 -5.15 8.54 0.07
C VAL A 198 -3.84 7.76 0.11
N THR A 199 -2.76 8.42 0.49
CA THR A 199 -1.41 7.84 0.54
C THR A 199 -0.78 7.95 1.91
N ALA A 200 0.02 6.95 2.30
CA ALA A 200 0.73 6.89 3.57
C ALA A 200 1.81 7.97 3.71
N ALA A 201 2.39 8.40 2.60
CA ALA A 201 3.50 9.34 2.53
C ALA A 201 3.27 10.36 1.41
N ASN A 202 3.98 11.48 1.47
CA ASN A 202 4.07 12.39 0.32
C ASN A 202 4.98 11.81 -0.78
N ALA A 203 5.27 12.59 -1.81
CA ALA A 203 6.04 12.12 -2.96
C ALA A 203 7.55 11.92 -2.71
N LEU A 204 8.08 12.35 -1.55
CA LEU A 204 9.52 12.49 -1.30
C LEU A 204 9.96 11.87 0.03
N GLU A 205 9.15 11.02 0.65
CA GLU A 205 9.45 10.47 1.96
C GLU A 205 9.09 8.98 2.09
N SER A 206 9.73 8.33 3.05
CA SER A 206 9.46 6.94 3.43
C SER A 206 8.14 6.80 4.16
N SER A 207 7.46 5.66 3.98
CA SER A 207 6.45 5.18 4.92
C SER A 207 7.08 4.41 6.09
N TRP A 208 6.27 3.98 7.07
CA TRP A 208 6.76 3.44 8.33
C TRP A 208 6.03 2.15 8.68
N GLY A 209 6.79 1.10 8.99
CA GLY A 209 6.26 -0.07 9.66
C GLY A 209 5.98 0.22 11.13
N THR A 210 5.03 -0.49 11.72
CA THR A 210 4.62 -0.32 13.12
C THR A 210 4.43 -1.65 13.85
N TYR A 211 4.26 -1.57 15.18
CA TYR A 211 4.32 -2.73 16.06
C TYR A 211 5.61 -3.54 15.84
N CYS A 212 6.68 -2.84 15.55
CA CYS A 212 8.05 -3.35 15.59
C CYS A 212 8.48 -3.55 17.04
N ASP A 213 9.55 -4.30 17.29
CA ASP A 213 9.99 -4.59 18.65
C ASP A 213 8.89 -5.21 19.55
N ASN A 214 8.08 -6.08 18.96
CA ASN A 214 7.01 -6.78 19.67
C ASN A 214 7.54 -8.00 20.44
N ASP A 215 6.81 -8.41 21.49
CA ASP A 215 7.15 -9.56 22.33
C ASP A 215 6.85 -10.92 21.64
N MET A 216 6.31 -10.89 20.44
CA MET A 216 5.94 -12.09 19.68
C MET A 216 7.10 -12.69 18.89
N ASN A 217 8.28 -12.04 18.85
CA ASN A 217 9.43 -12.39 18.02
C ASN A 217 9.10 -12.43 16.51
N LEU A 218 8.20 -11.56 16.09
CA LEU A 218 7.82 -11.34 14.70
C LEU A 218 8.50 -10.05 14.19
N PRO A 219 8.61 -9.86 12.86
CA PRO A 219 8.91 -8.54 12.29
C PRO A 219 7.87 -7.49 12.70
N CYS A 220 7.95 -6.27 12.16
CA CYS A 220 6.86 -5.31 12.33
C CYS A 220 5.53 -5.94 11.87
N LEU A 221 4.47 -5.80 12.68
CA LEU A 221 3.22 -6.51 12.43
C LEU A 221 2.32 -5.84 11.40
N GLY A 222 2.51 -4.55 11.15
CA GLY A 222 1.75 -3.76 10.19
C GLY A 222 2.50 -2.51 9.77
N ASP A 223 1.91 -1.75 8.84
CA ASP A 223 2.37 -0.42 8.47
C ASP A 223 1.54 0.66 9.18
N LEU A 224 2.17 1.79 9.49
CA LEU A 224 1.59 2.78 10.39
C LEU A 224 0.30 3.42 9.83
N PHE A 225 0.29 3.81 8.56
CA PHE A 225 -0.92 4.33 7.90
C PHE A 225 -1.99 3.24 7.82
N SER A 226 -1.61 2.03 7.43
CA SER A 226 -2.50 0.89 7.24
C SER A 226 -3.22 0.49 8.52
N VAL A 227 -2.48 0.32 9.60
CA VAL A 227 -3.05 0.04 10.93
C VAL A 227 -3.97 1.17 11.37
N ASN A 228 -3.58 2.44 11.13
CA ASN A 228 -4.36 3.58 11.58
C ASN A 228 -5.70 3.72 10.86
N TRP A 229 -5.79 3.51 9.53
CA TRP A 229 -7.07 3.61 8.85
C TRP A 229 -8.01 2.46 9.21
N MET A 230 -7.48 1.22 9.34
CA MET A 230 -8.29 0.08 9.75
C MET A 230 -8.84 0.23 11.18
N GLN A 231 -7.99 0.66 12.11
CA GLN A 231 -8.41 0.90 13.49
C GLN A 231 -9.38 2.08 13.60
N ASP A 232 -9.24 3.12 12.77
CA ASP A 232 -10.16 4.24 12.75
C ASP A 232 -11.58 3.77 12.37
N THR A 233 -11.68 2.94 11.33
CA THR A 233 -12.95 2.31 10.91
C THR A 233 -13.55 1.45 12.03
N GLU A 234 -12.73 0.68 12.74
CA GLU A 234 -13.19 -0.18 13.84
C GLU A 234 -13.68 0.61 15.05
N ARG A 235 -13.05 1.78 15.34
CA ARG A 235 -13.37 2.62 16.51
C ARG A 235 -14.63 3.47 16.32
N HIS A 236 -14.78 4.11 15.18
CA HIS A 236 -15.79 5.16 15.01
C HIS A 236 -17.12 4.66 14.45
N GLY A 237 -17.15 3.43 14.00
CA GLY A 237 -18.35 2.83 13.42
C GLY A 237 -18.66 3.42 12.03
N ILE A 238 -18.57 2.56 11.08
CA ILE A 238 -18.56 2.80 9.63
C ILE A 238 -19.68 3.71 9.09
N ASN A 239 -20.85 3.73 9.73
CA ASN A 239 -22.02 4.49 9.25
C ASN A 239 -22.03 5.96 9.70
N LYS A 240 -21.10 6.39 10.52
CA LYS A 240 -21.10 7.75 11.12
C LYS A 240 -19.94 8.62 10.64
N GLU A 241 -19.05 8.06 9.86
CA GLU A 241 -17.84 8.71 9.44
C GLU A 241 -17.78 8.92 7.94
N THR A 242 -17.13 10.03 7.52
CA THR A 242 -16.84 10.34 6.12
C THR A 242 -15.38 10.06 5.82
N LEU A 243 -15.04 9.83 4.54
CA LEU A 243 -13.65 9.71 4.08
C LEU A 243 -12.78 10.91 4.53
N GLN A 244 -13.36 12.13 4.56
CA GLN A 244 -12.66 13.34 5.04
C GLN A 244 -12.32 13.28 6.53
N LYS A 245 -13.22 12.73 7.34
CA LYS A 245 -13.00 12.64 8.78
C LYS A 245 -11.96 11.55 9.08
N GLN A 246 -12.11 10.38 8.45
CA GLN A 246 -11.11 9.33 8.51
C GLN A 246 -9.72 9.82 8.08
N PHE A 247 -9.62 10.52 6.91
CA PHE A 247 -8.36 11.13 6.48
C PHE A 247 -7.73 12.01 7.55
N LYS A 248 -8.51 12.86 8.23
CA LYS A 248 -7.99 13.75 9.29
C LYS A 248 -7.49 12.98 10.50
N ASN A 249 -8.25 11.97 10.93
CA ASN A 249 -7.89 11.11 12.06
C ASN A 249 -6.61 10.32 11.76
N VAL A 250 -6.60 9.64 10.61
CA VAL A 250 -5.47 8.84 10.15
C VAL A 250 -4.21 9.70 9.97
N LYS A 251 -4.34 10.89 9.37
CA LYS A 251 -3.23 11.84 9.23
C LYS A 251 -2.66 12.28 10.59
N ALA A 252 -3.50 12.48 11.59
CA ALA A 252 -3.07 12.86 12.93
C ALA A 252 -2.34 11.71 13.66
N LEU A 253 -2.78 10.46 13.43
CA LEU A 253 -2.19 9.28 14.03
C LEU A 253 -0.93 8.79 13.30
N THR A 254 -0.82 9.04 12.00
CA THR A 254 0.35 8.71 11.16
C THR A 254 1.32 9.89 11.18
N ASN A 255 1.99 10.09 12.31
CA ASN A 255 2.77 11.30 12.62
C ASN A 255 4.25 11.21 12.19
N LEU A 256 4.67 10.10 11.58
CA LEU A 256 6.05 9.85 11.12
C LEU A 256 6.20 10.04 9.61
N SER A 257 5.08 10.16 8.89
CA SER A 257 5.00 10.53 7.48
C SER A 257 3.81 11.47 7.23
N HIS A 258 3.72 12.06 6.04
CA HIS A 258 2.65 12.98 5.69
C HIS A 258 1.58 12.26 4.87
N VAL A 259 0.51 11.84 5.54
CA VAL A 259 -0.67 11.30 4.84
C VAL A 259 -1.25 12.39 3.92
N MET A 260 -1.39 12.05 2.64
CA MET A 260 -1.89 12.96 1.61
C MET A 260 -3.15 12.42 0.95
N HIS A 261 -3.88 13.28 0.24
CA HIS A 261 -5.00 12.87 -0.59
C HIS A 261 -5.03 13.61 -1.93
N TYR A 262 -5.54 12.95 -2.97
CA TYR A 262 -5.46 13.40 -4.36
C TYR A 262 -6.75 13.08 -5.12
N GLY A 263 -6.89 13.65 -6.32
CA GLY A 263 -7.99 13.40 -7.24
C GLY A 263 -9.26 14.20 -6.92
N ASP A 264 -10.43 13.55 -6.97
CA ASP A 264 -11.72 14.20 -6.70
C ASP A 264 -11.97 14.33 -5.20
N LEU A 265 -11.53 15.45 -4.61
CA LEU A 265 -11.70 15.73 -3.19
C LEU A 265 -13.17 15.95 -2.77
N LYS A 266 -14.12 16.05 -3.70
CA LYS A 266 -15.55 16.11 -3.35
C LYS A 266 -16.01 14.78 -2.76
N LEU A 267 -15.46 13.64 -3.23
CA LEU A 267 -15.74 12.31 -2.71
C LEU A 267 -15.36 12.14 -1.22
N ALA A 268 -14.42 12.95 -0.72
CA ALA A 268 -14.06 12.93 0.69
C ALA A 268 -15.23 13.20 1.65
N ARG A 269 -16.33 13.81 1.17
CA ARG A 269 -17.54 14.06 1.97
C ARG A 269 -18.43 12.85 2.11
N GLU A 270 -18.19 11.79 1.34
CA GLU A 270 -19.01 10.58 1.34
C GLU A 270 -18.72 9.70 2.56
N PRO A 271 -19.72 8.93 3.03
CA PRO A 271 -19.54 8.00 4.13
C PRO A 271 -18.52 6.90 3.79
N ILE A 272 -17.67 6.54 4.74
CA ILE A 272 -16.73 5.41 4.57
C ILE A 272 -17.48 4.09 4.33
N SER A 273 -18.69 3.95 4.88
CA SER A 273 -19.54 2.78 4.68
C SER A 273 -19.87 2.49 3.22
N TRP A 274 -19.71 3.47 2.34
CA TRP A 274 -19.92 3.25 0.91
C TRP A 274 -18.74 2.53 0.24
N PHE A 275 -17.56 2.52 0.88
CA PHE A 275 -16.32 1.95 0.33
C PHE A 275 -15.71 0.84 1.19
N GLU A 276 -16.02 0.80 2.47
CA GLU A 276 -15.48 -0.20 3.39
C GLU A 276 -16.55 -1.20 3.90
N GLY A 277 -17.75 -1.19 3.25
CA GLY A 277 -18.90 -1.97 3.66
C GLY A 277 -19.78 -1.20 4.65
N GLY A 278 -20.98 -1.60 4.86
CA GLY A 278 -21.97 -0.88 5.70
C GLY A 278 -23.32 -1.55 5.70
N ASN A 279 -23.37 -2.84 5.37
CA ASN A 279 -24.60 -3.60 5.44
C ASN A 279 -24.88 -4.00 6.88
N GLU A 280 -25.63 -3.17 7.61
CA GLU A 280 -25.95 -3.37 9.03
C GLU A 280 -26.54 -4.74 9.36
N LYS A 281 -27.25 -5.37 8.42
CA LYS A 281 -27.82 -6.72 8.59
C LYS A 281 -26.78 -7.84 8.54
N LYS A 282 -25.58 -7.54 8.06
CA LYS A 282 -24.47 -8.50 7.89
C LYS A 282 -23.24 -8.15 8.71
N MET A 283 -23.26 -7.03 9.46
CA MET A 283 -22.12 -6.62 10.27
C MET A 283 -21.87 -7.61 11.41
N ILE A 284 -20.59 -7.99 11.57
CA ILE A 284 -20.10 -8.79 12.67
C ILE A 284 -19.34 -7.85 13.61
N ALA A 285 -19.31 -8.16 14.91
CA ALA A 285 -18.57 -7.35 15.89
C ALA A 285 -17.11 -7.11 15.46
N PRO A 286 -16.54 -5.92 15.73
CA PRO A 286 -15.15 -5.60 15.41
C PRO A 286 -14.17 -6.66 15.95
N MET A 287 -13.09 -6.89 15.21
CA MET A 287 -12.06 -7.85 15.63
C MET A 287 -11.33 -7.37 16.87
N PHE A 288 -11.17 -6.05 17.00
CA PHE A 288 -10.45 -5.39 18.06
C PHE A 288 -11.35 -4.41 18.81
N SER A 289 -12.11 -4.89 19.78
CA SER A 289 -13.13 -4.10 20.49
C SER A 289 -12.57 -3.13 21.55
N ASN A 290 -11.29 -3.24 21.94
CA ASN A 290 -10.67 -2.47 23.01
C ASN A 290 -9.38 -1.75 22.55
N ALA A 291 -9.43 -1.13 21.37
CA ALA A 291 -8.25 -0.52 20.76
C ALA A 291 -7.58 0.55 21.64
N ASP A 292 -8.37 1.39 22.31
CA ASP A 292 -7.84 2.52 23.08
C ASP A 292 -7.07 2.08 24.32
N THR A 293 -7.61 1.13 25.09
CA THR A 293 -6.96 0.60 26.30
C THR A 293 -5.72 -0.23 25.97
N TYR A 294 -5.69 -0.86 24.80
CA TYR A 294 -4.53 -1.63 24.37
C TYR A 294 -3.36 -0.72 23.97
N GLU A 295 -3.60 0.35 23.22
CA GLU A 295 -2.56 1.28 22.78
C GLU A 295 -1.92 2.07 23.90
N GLU A 296 -2.67 2.40 24.97
CA GLU A 296 -2.13 3.02 26.20
C GLU A 296 -1.12 2.09 26.90
N GLN A 297 -1.31 0.78 26.84
CA GLN A 297 -0.45 -0.22 27.47
C GLN A 297 0.71 -0.70 26.58
N HIS A 298 0.55 -0.62 25.23
CA HIS A 298 1.51 -1.12 24.26
C HIS A 298 1.76 -0.06 23.18
N PRO A 299 2.70 0.87 23.41
CA PRO A 299 3.01 1.93 22.47
C PRO A 299 3.48 1.34 21.13
N LYS A 300 3.02 1.93 20.02
CA LYS A 300 3.45 1.56 18.67
C LYS A 300 4.92 1.92 18.49
N VAL A 301 5.80 0.93 18.49
CA VAL A 301 7.19 1.12 18.03
C VAL A 301 7.18 1.05 16.52
N SER A 302 7.63 2.13 15.86
CA SER A 302 7.63 2.24 14.41
C SER A 302 9.03 2.48 13.86
N TRP A 303 9.34 1.81 12.76
CA TRP A 303 10.63 1.92 12.06
C TRP A 303 10.41 2.34 10.61
N PRO A 304 11.36 3.09 9.99
CA PRO A 304 11.29 3.38 8.56
C PRO A 304 11.14 2.06 7.78
N SER A 305 10.25 2.04 6.81
CA SER A 305 9.88 0.81 6.08
C SER A 305 11.10 0.09 5.49
N ARG A 306 12.08 0.86 4.99
CA ARG A 306 13.33 0.35 4.38
C ARG A 306 14.38 -0.12 5.39
N ASP A 307 14.24 0.23 6.66
CA ASP A 307 15.23 -0.10 7.71
C ASP A 307 14.78 -1.26 8.62
N ILE A 308 13.61 -1.83 8.37
CA ILE A 308 13.01 -2.83 9.27
C ILE A 308 13.92 -4.04 9.46
N GLU A 309 14.47 -4.64 8.39
CA GLU A 309 15.42 -5.75 8.50
C GLU A 309 16.65 -5.37 9.30
N LEU A 310 17.27 -4.23 8.96
CA LEU A 310 18.48 -3.74 9.62
C LEU A 310 18.25 -3.52 11.12
N MET A 311 17.18 -2.82 11.49
CA MET A 311 16.85 -2.51 12.89
C MET A 311 16.54 -3.79 13.67
N HIS A 312 15.83 -4.74 13.07
CA HIS A 312 15.56 -6.02 13.69
C HIS A 312 16.84 -6.83 13.93
N LEU A 313 17.74 -6.91 12.94
CA LEU A 313 19.02 -7.59 13.09
C LEU A 313 19.90 -6.93 14.17
N GLN A 314 19.92 -5.60 14.26
CA GLN A 314 20.61 -4.84 15.32
C GLN A 314 20.05 -5.18 16.71
N LYS A 315 18.72 -5.24 16.84
CA LYS A 315 18.06 -5.67 18.09
C LYS A 315 18.47 -7.08 18.48
N LEU A 316 18.39 -8.03 17.55
CA LEU A 316 18.80 -9.42 17.80
C LEU A 316 20.26 -9.52 18.20
N MET A 317 21.15 -8.76 17.55
CA MET A 317 22.58 -8.72 17.88
C MET A 317 22.82 -8.20 19.30
N ASN A 318 22.14 -7.13 19.69
CA ASN A 318 22.28 -6.53 21.03
C ASN A 318 21.75 -7.45 22.17
N THR A 319 20.84 -8.36 21.86
CA THR A 319 20.25 -9.30 22.82
C THR A 319 20.86 -10.70 22.75
N ALA A 320 21.73 -10.97 21.78
CA ALA A 320 22.34 -12.27 21.56
C ALA A 320 23.27 -12.67 22.73
N LYS A 321 22.95 -13.81 23.36
CA LYS A 321 23.77 -14.39 24.45
C LYS A 321 24.93 -15.27 23.93
N ASN A 322 24.89 -15.63 22.65
CA ASN A 322 25.87 -16.50 22.00
C ASN A 322 26.77 -15.70 21.06
N ALA A 323 28.09 -15.70 21.32
CA ALA A 323 29.05 -14.95 20.52
C ALA A 323 29.06 -15.34 19.03
N GLN A 324 28.80 -16.62 18.70
CA GLN A 324 28.75 -17.07 17.31
C GLN A 324 27.50 -16.51 16.60
N VAL A 325 26.34 -16.47 17.28
CA VAL A 325 25.11 -15.84 16.77
C VAL A 325 25.33 -14.34 16.55
N SER A 326 25.90 -13.65 17.55
CA SER A 326 26.24 -12.22 17.45
C SER A 326 27.12 -11.92 16.24
N LYS A 327 28.18 -12.72 16.03
CA LYS A 327 29.08 -12.57 14.88
C LYS A 327 28.37 -12.80 13.54
N THR A 328 27.45 -13.76 13.47
CA THR A 328 26.65 -13.99 12.23
C THR A 328 25.73 -12.82 11.93
N LEU A 329 25.10 -12.24 12.95
CA LEU A 329 24.25 -11.05 12.81
C LEU A 329 25.07 -9.82 12.39
N GLU A 330 26.24 -9.62 13.00
CA GLU A 330 27.18 -8.55 12.61
C GLU A 330 27.57 -8.65 11.13
N GLN A 331 27.85 -9.86 10.63
CA GLN A 331 28.17 -10.09 9.21
C GLN A 331 26.97 -9.75 8.30
N LYS A 332 25.74 -10.10 8.69
CA LYS A 332 24.53 -9.74 7.93
C LYS A 332 24.33 -8.23 7.89
N ILE A 333 24.46 -7.55 9.03
CA ILE A 333 24.35 -6.10 9.14
C ILE A 333 25.41 -5.41 8.26
N ALA A 334 26.67 -5.86 8.35
CA ALA A 334 27.76 -5.32 7.53
C ALA A 334 27.49 -5.48 6.03
N ARG A 335 26.90 -6.60 5.63
CA ARG A 335 26.51 -6.84 4.24
C ARG A 335 25.42 -5.85 3.77
N ILE A 336 24.39 -5.64 4.55
CA ILE A 336 23.33 -4.65 4.21
C ILE A 336 23.94 -3.26 4.02
N HIS A 337 24.85 -2.83 4.90
CA HIS A 337 25.53 -1.54 4.75
C HIS A 337 26.41 -1.48 3.50
N GLU A 338 27.12 -2.57 3.17
CA GLU A 338 27.96 -2.61 1.98
C GLU A 338 27.11 -2.61 0.70
N ASP A 339 26.02 -3.39 0.66
CA ASP A 339 25.11 -3.40 -0.49
C ASP A 339 24.52 -2.01 -0.73
N ARG A 340 24.09 -1.29 0.34
CA ARG A 340 23.65 0.11 0.26
C ARG A 340 24.74 1.03 -0.29
N ARG A 341 25.95 0.92 0.20
CA ARG A 341 27.10 1.73 -0.26
C ARG A 341 27.42 1.51 -1.74
N ILE A 342 27.34 0.26 -2.21
CA ILE A 342 27.59 -0.07 -3.62
C ILE A 342 26.50 0.57 -4.51
N ILE A 343 25.23 0.42 -4.11
CA ILE A 343 24.11 1.02 -4.82
C ILE A 343 24.25 2.54 -4.87
N GLU A 344 24.55 3.17 -3.73
CA GLU A 344 24.79 4.61 -3.63
C GLU A 344 25.89 5.08 -4.57
N ALA A 345 27.04 4.40 -4.56
CA ALA A 345 28.15 4.74 -5.43
C ALA A 345 27.80 4.61 -6.92
N LEU A 346 27.03 3.57 -7.28
CA LEU A 346 26.52 3.37 -8.65
C LEU A 346 25.66 4.53 -9.08
N PHE A 347 24.64 4.87 -8.28
CA PHE A 347 23.73 5.96 -8.59
C PHE A 347 24.44 7.32 -8.63
N ASN A 348 25.31 7.62 -7.67
CA ASN A 348 26.09 8.86 -7.69
C ASN A 348 26.95 8.99 -8.95
N SER A 349 27.52 7.87 -9.43
CA SER A 349 28.28 7.86 -10.68
C SER A 349 27.42 8.15 -11.91
N LEU A 350 26.20 7.61 -11.96
CA LEU A 350 25.24 7.87 -13.03
C LEU A 350 24.75 9.32 -13.00
N VAL A 351 24.38 9.81 -11.80
CA VAL A 351 23.92 11.18 -11.57
C VAL A 351 24.97 12.20 -11.98
N ALA A 352 26.21 12.02 -11.54
CA ALA A 352 27.31 12.95 -11.85
C ALA A 352 27.53 13.10 -13.37
N ASN A 353 27.26 12.06 -14.15
CA ASN A 353 27.42 12.06 -15.60
C ASN A 353 26.19 12.61 -16.37
N LEU A 354 24.99 12.47 -15.81
CA LEU A 354 23.75 12.79 -16.51
C LEU A 354 23.10 14.09 -16.06
N LEU A 355 23.39 14.58 -14.84
CA LEU A 355 22.53 15.53 -14.13
C LEU A 355 23.20 16.85 -13.72
N ALA A 356 24.32 17.23 -14.33
CA ALA A 356 25.00 18.49 -14.00
C ALA A 356 24.09 19.76 -14.01
N ASN A 357 22.85 19.66 -14.50
CA ASN A 357 21.90 20.76 -14.66
C ASN A 357 20.44 20.44 -14.30
N ALA A 358 20.17 19.35 -13.58
CA ALA A 358 18.80 18.95 -13.30
C ALA A 358 18.23 19.66 -12.06
N ASN A 359 16.97 20.06 -12.12
CA ASN A 359 16.20 20.65 -11.02
C ASN A 359 15.27 19.61 -10.40
N ASP A 360 15.01 19.70 -9.09
CA ASP A 360 13.98 18.94 -8.38
C ASP A 360 12.60 19.36 -8.89
N SER A 361 12.08 18.67 -9.89
CA SER A 361 10.76 18.92 -10.45
C SER A 361 9.91 17.65 -10.44
N ALA A 362 8.57 17.83 -10.41
CA ALA A 362 7.64 16.75 -10.61
C ALA A 362 7.87 16.05 -11.96
N ILE A 363 7.43 14.79 -12.10
CA ILE A 363 7.50 14.07 -13.37
C ILE A 363 6.66 14.84 -14.40
N GLU A 364 7.31 15.42 -15.40
CA GLU A 364 6.66 16.20 -16.46
C GLU A 364 6.28 15.31 -17.66
N ASP A 365 7.08 14.29 -17.97
CA ASP A 365 6.83 13.33 -19.05
C ASP A 365 6.72 11.91 -18.46
N LEU A 366 5.48 11.46 -18.26
CA LEU A 366 5.18 10.14 -17.71
C LEU A 366 5.74 9.01 -18.60
N LYS A 367 5.65 9.17 -19.93
CA LYS A 367 6.14 8.15 -20.84
C LYS A 367 7.66 8.02 -20.77
N CYS A 368 8.37 9.13 -20.76
CA CYS A 368 9.83 9.11 -20.61
C CYS A 368 10.23 8.47 -19.28
N HIS A 369 9.57 8.83 -18.17
CA HIS A 369 9.78 8.21 -16.87
C HIS A 369 9.58 6.69 -16.94
N ASN A 370 8.46 6.23 -17.47
CA ASN A 370 8.16 4.80 -17.60
C ASN A 370 9.23 4.06 -18.44
N ASP A 371 9.62 4.63 -19.59
CA ASP A 371 10.63 4.03 -20.44
C ASP A 371 11.99 3.93 -19.74
N VAL A 372 12.38 4.95 -18.98
CA VAL A 372 13.61 4.96 -18.18
C VAL A 372 13.56 3.93 -17.05
N VAL A 373 12.48 3.91 -16.26
CA VAL A 373 12.30 2.95 -15.16
C VAL A 373 12.39 1.52 -15.66
N LYS A 374 11.64 1.18 -16.72
CA LYS A 374 11.64 -0.17 -17.32
C LYS A 374 12.98 -0.56 -17.93
N ALA A 375 13.64 0.37 -18.62
CA ALA A 375 14.98 0.12 -19.16
C ALA A 375 16.00 -0.10 -18.02
N PHE A 376 15.91 0.70 -16.97
CA PHE A 376 16.82 0.60 -15.84
C PHE A 376 16.65 -0.71 -15.09
N ASP A 377 15.41 -1.10 -14.82
CA ASP A 377 15.07 -2.36 -14.15
C ASP A 377 15.52 -3.58 -14.95
N SER A 378 15.28 -3.59 -16.27
CA SER A 378 15.60 -4.74 -17.12
C SER A 378 17.08 -4.89 -17.47
N ILE A 379 17.85 -3.79 -17.51
CA ILE A 379 19.23 -3.79 -18.06
C ILE A 379 20.29 -3.55 -16.98
N CYS A 380 20.00 -2.66 -16.02
CA CYS A 380 21.02 -2.17 -15.10
C CYS A 380 20.96 -2.86 -13.74
N ILE A 381 19.80 -2.84 -13.09
CA ILE A 381 19.63 -3.33 -11.73
C ILE A 381 18.15 -3.59 -11.44
N ASP A 382 17.85 -4.70 -10.83
CA ASP A 382 16.53 -5.06 -10.34
C ASP A 382 16.04 -4.01 -9.33
N LEU A 383 15.17 -3.10 -9.77
CA LEU A 383 14.68 -1.98 -8.95
C LEU A 383 13.92 -2.47 -7.73
N ASN A 384 13.26 -3.60 -7.82
CA ASN A 384 12.56 -4.19 -6.70
C ASN A 384 13.51 -4.51 -5.53
N LYS A 385 14.69 -5.02 -5.82
CA LYS A 385 15.73 -5.22 -4.79
C LYS A 385 16.30 -3.92 -4.26
N VAL A 386 16.42 -2.90 -5.11
CA VAL A 386 17.02 -1.60 -4.74
C VAL A 386 16.09 -0.76 -3.88
N ILE A 387 14.80 -0.75 -4.18
CA ILE A 387 13.77 0.01 -3.43
C ILE A 387 13.76 -0.38 -1.95
N VAL A 388 14.05 -1.66 -1.65
CA VAL A 388 14.15 -2.15 -0.27
C VAL A 388 15.38 -1.58 0.46
N PHE A 389 16.44 -1.17 -0.26
CA PHE A 389 17.73 -0.81 0.34
C PHE A 389 17.91 0.67 0.75
N ASN A 390 16.84 1.47 0.79
CA ASN A 390 16.85 2.87 1.22
C ASN A 390 17.79 3.79 0.44
N TYR A 391 17.25 4.43 -0.58
CA TYR A 391 17.97 5.43 -1.33
C TYR A 391 17.18 6.74 -1.40
N GLN A 392 17.43 7.63 -0.45
CA GLN A 392 16.83 8.97 -0.39
C GLN A 392 17.18 9.81 -1.63
N ASP A 393 18.30 9.47 -2.29
CA ASP A 393 18.76 10.16 -3.51
C ASP A 393 18.16 9.58 -4.81
N MET A 394 17.47 8.42 -4.78
CA MET A 394 16.72 7.94 -5.95
C MET A 394 15.58 8.89 -6.34
N THR A 395 15.02 9.63 -5.38
CA THR A 395 14.05 10.69 -5.66
C THR A 395 14.64 11.81 -6.50
N ASN A 396 15.89 12.17 -6.24
CA ASN A 396 16.60 13.20 -6.99
C ASN A 396 17.01 12.72 -8.39
N ILE A 397 17.31 11.43 -8.56
CA ILE A 397 17.72 10.84 -9.84
C ILE A 397 16.53 10.71 -10.79
N ASN A 398 15.42 10.18 -10.33
CA ASN A 398 14.23 10.03 -11.16
C ASN A 398 13.70 11.40 -11.62
N ALA A 399 13.64 12.39 -10.72
CA ALA A 399 13.26 13.76 -11.08
C ALA A 399 14.25 14.39 -12.05
N SER A 400 15.50 14.04 -11.97
CA SER A 400 16.59 14.65 -12.72
C SER A 400 16.86 13.97 -14.09
N LEU A 401 16.75 12.63 -14.19
CA LEU A 401 16.91 11.91 -15.48
C LEU A 401 15.80 12.25 -16.48
N ILE A 402 14.66 12.72 -16.00
CA ILE A 402 13.48 13.02 -16.83
C ILE A 402 13.52 14.45 -17.38
N ASN A 403 14.31 15.34 -16.77
CA ASN A 403 14.42 16.76 -17.17
C ASN A 403 15.70 17.07 -17.97
N SER A 404 16.55 16.08 -18.27
CA SER A 404 17.71 16.20 -19.15
C SER A 404 17.42 15.58 -20.51
#